data_3131a1cfa15743f12744abef45056abc
#
_entry.id   3131a1cfa15743f12744abef45056abc
#
_cell.length_a   1.000
_cell.length_b   1.000
_cell.length_c   1.000
_cell.angle_alpha   90.00
_cell.angle_beta   90.00
_cell.angle_gamma   90.00
#
_symmetry.space_group_name_H-M   'P 1'
#
loop_
_entity.id
_entity.type
_entity.pdbx_description
1 polymer ?
#
loop_
_entity_poly.entity_id
_entity_poly.type
_entity_poly.pdbx_seq_one_letter_code
_entity_poly.pdbx_strand_id
1 'polypeptide(L)'
;MSRLLILIAIFFTSQSFAVEFQGKFIQGHFIIGKTDPGTSILIDKKRVKVSKDGYFAFGIEKDRKFDITITENNNKIIKKIKKRKYNIQKIEGLPKKKVTPPEEFYTRIKKENKLIANAREIESDLQFFKEKFIVPVDDAIITGVYGSQRILNGIPKWPHYGLDFAQKKGTSIKAMNNGIVTLAEKDLFYTGATLIFDHGHGISTLYMHMDEIFVNVGDHVKRGDIIATIGSSGRSTGPHLDVRLNWFGTRLDPATILNIQ
;
A
#
# COMPACT_ATOMS: atom_id res chain seq x y z
N MET A 1 -25.72 68.34 15.19
CA MET A 1 -25.26 67.53 14.05
C MET A 1 -24.76 66.19 14.61
N SER A 2 -25.63 65.15 14.58
CA SER A 2 -25.30 63.80 15.09
C SER A 2 -24.66 62.99 13.96
N ARG A 3 -23.44 62.53 14.16
CA ARG A 3 -22.71 61.64 13.22
C ARG A 3 -23.11 60.17 13.50
N LEU A 4 -23.88 59.60 12.61
CA LEU A 4 -24.23 58.17 12.61
C LEU A 4 -23.01 57.33 12.15
N LEU A 5 -22.37 56.59 13.04
CA LEU A 5 -21.32 55.60 12.71
C LEU A 5 -22.00 54.32 12.24
N ILE A 6 -21.93 54.03 10.95
CA ILE A 6 -22.38 52.74 10.39
C ILE A 6 -21.25 51.73 10.57
N LEU A 7 -21.42 50.76 11.48
CA LEU A 7 -20.54 49.63 11.66
C LEU A 7 -20.86 48.57 10.58
N ILE A 8 -20.00 48.44 9.57
CA ILE A 8 -20.11 47.36 8.56
C ILE A 8 -19.50 46.10 9.18
N ALA A 9 -20.34 45.17 9.61
CA ALA A 9 -19.92 43.84 10.00
C ALA A 9 -19.62 43.01 8.75
N ILE A 10 -18.33 42.78 8.46
CA ILE A 10 -17.89 41.88 7.39
C ILE A 10 -18.05 40.46 7.92
N PHE A 11 -19.08 39.75 7.49
CA PHE A 11 -19.23 38.30 7.70
C PHE A 11 -18.28 37.56 6.74
N PHE A 12 -17.16 37.08 7.25
CA PHE A 12 -16.37 36.06 6.55
C PHE A 12 -17.14 34.75 6.62
N THR A 13 -17.87 34.40 5.56
CA THR A 13 -18.38 33.07 5.36
C THR A 13 -17.20 32.18 5.00
N SER A 14 -16.67 31.42 5.96
CA SER A 14 -15.76 30.32 5.68
C SER A 14 -16.55 29.29 4.88
N GLN A 15 -16.29 29.16 3.58
CA GLN A 15 -16.75 28.01 2.80
C GLN A 15 -16.04 26.77 3.36
N SER A 16 -16.75 26.01 4.17
CA SER A 16 -16.28 24.68 4.55
C SER A 16 -16.37 23.79 3.31
N PHE A 17 -15.23 23.34 2.80
CA PHE A 17 -15.21 22.36 1.72
C PHE A 17 -15.62 21.01 2.31
N ALA A 18 -16.61 20.37 1.70
CA ALA A 18 -16.92 18.98 2.01
C ALA A 18 -15.71 18.09 1.65
N VAL A 19 -15.45 17.06 2.45
CA VAL A 19 -14.35 16.10 2.18
C VAL A 19 -14.48 15.53 0.77
N GLU A 20 -13.46 15.71 -0.04
CA GLU A 20 -13.34 15.12 -1.36
C GLU A 20 -12.56 13.78 -1.28
N PHE A 21 -12.93 12.82 -2.14
CA PHE A 21 -12.29 11.51 -2.18
C PHE A 21 -11.85 11.16 -3.59
N GLN A 22 -10.61 10.71 -3.71
CA GLN A 22 -10.05 10.07 -4.89
C GLN A 22 -9.91 8.57 -4.62
N GLY A 23 -10.38 7.73 -5.56
CA GLY A 23 -10.44 6.29 -5.42
C GLY A 23 -11.88 5.77 -5.39
N LYS A 24 -12.03 4.44 -5.35
CA LYS A 24 -13.35 3.79 -5.37
C LYS A 24 -13.59 3.08 -4.03
N PHE A 25 -14.78 3.25 -3.44
CA PHE A 25 -15.17 2.58 -2.19
C PHE A 25 -15.50 1.09 -2.44
N ILE A 26 -14.46 0.32 -2.76
CA ILE A 26 -14.51 -1.11 -3.09
C ILE A 26 -13.49 -1.84 -2.19
N GLN A 27 -13.76 -3.09 -1.82
CA GLN A 27 -12.82 -3.94 -1.08
C GLN A 27 -11.43 -3.97 -1.73
N GLY A 28 -10.37 -3.81 -0.93
CA GLY A 28 -8.98 -3.79 -1.36
C GLY A 28 -8.49 -2.45 -1.91
N HIS A 29 -9.32 -1.42 -2.00
CA HIS A 29 -8.95 -0.16 -2.62
C HIS A 29 -8.24 0.81 -1.67
N PHE A 30 -7.36 1.59 -2.26
CA PHE A 30 -6.70 2.76 -1.69
C PHE A 30 -7.54 4.00 -1.92
N ILE A 31 -7.68 4.86 -0.90
CA ILE A 31 -8.42 6.11 -0.96
C ILE A 31 -7.53 7.25 -0.49
N ILE A 32 -7.51 8.33 -1.26
CA ILE A 32 -6.97 9.62 -0.85
C ILE A 32 -8.17 10.53 -0.53
N GLY A 33 -8.12 11.21 0.61
CA GLY A 33 -9.07 12.23 0.99
C GLY A 33 -8.43 13.61 0.99
N LYS A 34 -9.24 14.64 0.75
CA LYS A 34 -8.85 16.05 0.91
C LYS A 34 -9.92 16.79 1.69
N THR A 35 -9.51 17.57 2.67
CA THR A 35 -10.34 18.38 3.55
C THR A 35 -9.64 19.71 3.83
N ASP A 36 -10.27 20.59 4.57
CA ASP A 36 -9.63 21.83 5.04
C ASP A 36 -8.44 21.54 5.97
N PRO A 37 -7.35 22.28 5.88
CA PRO A 37 -6.22 22.17 6.81
C PRO A 37 -6.64 22.25 8.28
N GLY A 38 -6.05 21.40 9.12
CA GLY A 38 -6.36 21.35 10.55
C GLY A 38 -7.62 20.58 10.93
N THR A 39 -8.35 20.06 9.96
CA THR A 39 -9.54 19.23 10.19
C THR A 39 -9.14 17.88 10.83
N SER A 40 -9.94 17.43 11.81
CA SER A 40 -9.80 16.10 12.39
C SER A 40 -10.59 15.08 11.61
N ILE A 41 -9.91 14.04 11.10
CA ILE A 41 -10.52 12.94 10.36
C ILE A 41 -10.37 11.64 11.14
N LEU A 42 -11.49 10.92 11.30
CA LEU A 42 -11.49 9.55 11.80
C LEU A 42 -12.08 8.61 10.74
N ILE A 43 -11.44 7.47 10.54
CA ILE A 43 -11.95 6.36 9.74
C ILE A 43 -12.34 5.24 10.71
N ASP A 44 -13.62 4.90 10.80
CA ASP A 44 -14.15 3.93 11.77
C ASP A 44 -13.65 4.19 13.21
N LYS A 45 -13.70 5.42 13.66
CA LYS A 45 -13.21 5.89 14.98
C LYS A 45 -11.67 5.93 15.13
N LYS A 46 -10.88 5.42 14.17
CA LYS A 46 -9.41 5.55 14.18
C LYS A 46 -9.03 6.89 13.57
N ARG A 47 -8.28 7.71 14.33
CA ARG A 47 -7.73 8.97 13.79
C ARG A 47 -6.73 8.67 12.68
N VAL A 48 -6.82 9.42 11.58
CA VAL A 48 -5.83 9.41 10.50
C VAL A 48 -5.12 10.76 10.45
N LYS A 49 -3.87 10.71 10.01
CA LYS A 49 -3.06 11.90 9.82
C LYS A 49 -3.59 12.73 8.66
N VAL A 50 -3.75 14.03 8.88
CA VAL A 50 -4.11 15.02 7.86
C VAL A 50 -2.91 15.92 7.65
N SER A 51 -2.48 16.10 6.41
CA SER A 51 -1.34 16.95 6.05
C SER A 51 -1.66 18.43 6.21
N LYS A 52 -0.63 19.29 6.17
CA LYS A 52 -0.79 20.75 6.28
C LYS A 52 -1.64 21.34 5.15
N ASP A 53 -1.71 20.67 4.00
CA ASP A 53 -2.54 21.04 2.85
C ASP A 53 -3.84 20.22 2.75
N GLY A 54 -4.23 19.52 3.84
CA GLY A 54 -5.53 18.88 4.00
C GLY A 54 -5.63 17.46 3.43
N TYR A 55 -4.53 16.84 2.93
CA TYR A 55 -4.59 15.47 2.40
C TYR A 55 -4.47 14.44 3.51
N PHE A 56 -5.19 13.33 3.34
CA PHE A 56 -5.09 12.13 4.15
C PHE A 56 -5.28 10.87 3.30
N ALA A 57 -4.89 9.72 3.82
CA ALA A 57 -4.98 8.46 3.10
C ALA A 57 -5.51 7.36 4.00
N PHE A 58 -6.23 6.39 3.41
CA PHE A 58 -6.65 5.17 4.08
C PHE A 58 -6.90 4.03 3.09
N GLY A 59 -7.00 2.82 3.63
CA GLY A 59 -7.25 1.62 2.85
C GLY A 59 -8.53 0.91 3.26
N ILE A 60 -9.15 0.24 2.30
CA ILE A 60 -10.32 -0.62 2.51
C ILE A 60 -9.87 -2.06 2.48
N GLU A 61 -10.05 -2.80 3.58
CA GLU A 61 -9.64 -4.20 3.71
C GLU A 61 -10.30 -5.09 2.65
N LYS A 62 -9.56 -6.12 2.22
CA LYS A 62 -10.02 -7.11 1.22
C LYS A 62 -11.38 -7.73 1.54
N ASP A 63 -11.60 -8.05 2.81
CA ASP A 63 -12.79 -8.79 3.27
C ASP A 63 -13.73 -7.91 4.10
N ARG A 64 -13.68 -6.59 3.91
CA ARG A 64 -14.53 -5.63 4.60
C ARG A 64 -16.01 -5.97 4.42
N LYS A 65 -16.74 -6.14 5.54
CA LYS A 65 -18.16 -6.55 5.53
C LYS A 65 -19.12 -5.38 5.68
N PHE A 66 -18.69 -4.31 6.36
CA PHE A 66 -19.54 -3.18 6.74
C PHE A 66 -19.14 -1.91 5.97
N ASP A 67 -20.08 -1.00 5.84
CA ASP A 67 -19.83 0.34 5.32
C ASP A 67 -18.78 1.05 6.16
N ILE A 68 -18.11 2.04 5.60
CA ILE A 68 -17.08 2.82 6.28
C ILE A 68 -17.67 4.11 6.82
N THR A 69 -17.40 4.42 8.06
CA THR A 69 -17.77 5.69 8.68
C THR A 69 -16.57 6.62 8.69
N ILE A 70 -16.71 7.76 8.04
CA ILE A 70 -15.72 8.84 8.03
C ILE A 70 -16.29 9.95 8.90
N THR A 71 -15.54 10.36 9.93
CA THR A 71 -15.96 11.48 10.79
C THR A 71 -15.03 12.65 10.53
N GLU A 72 -15.58 13.73 10.01
CA GLU A 72 -14.93 15.02 9.79
C GLU A 72 -15.33 15.95 10.93
N ASN A 73 -14.39 16.27 11.82
CA ASN A 73 -14.70 16.94 13.08
C ASN A 73 -15.81 16.19 13.85
N ASN A 74 -17.07 16.66 13.78
CA ASN A 74 -18.23 16.00 14.40
C ASN A 74 -19.24 15.48 13.36
N ASN A 75 -19.01 15.74 12.07
CA ASN A 75 -19.91 15.33 10.98
C ASN A 75 -19.58 13.91 10.55
N LYS A 76 -20.60 13.04 10.42
CA LYS A 76 -20.45 11.66 9.99
C LYS A 76 -20.86 11.49 8.54
N ILE A 77 -19.97 10.88 7.76
CA ILE A 77 -20.19 10.51 6.37
C ILE A 77 -20.12 8.98 6.29
N ILE A 78 -21.17 8.32 5.81
CA ILE A 78 -21.20 6.87 5.62
C ILE A 78 -21.01 6.59 4.13
N LYS A 79 -19.99 5.79 3.79
CA LYS A 79 -19.69 5.33 2.43
C LYS A 79 -19.96 3.84 2.32
N LYS A 80 -20.88 3.47 1.43
CA LYS A 80 -21.15 2.07 1.10
C LYS A 80 -19.94 1.41 0.44
N ILE A 81 -19.56 0.21 0.89
CA ILE A 81 -18.45 -0.54 0.34
C ILE A 81 -18.97 -1.59 -0.63
N LYS A 82 -18.52 -1.50 -1.89
CA LYS A 82 -18.80 -2.51 -2.90
C LYS A 82 -17.94 -3.75 -2.65
N LYS A 83 -18.59 -4.92 -2.58
CA LYS A 83 -17.89 -6.22 -2.50
C LYS A 83 -17.22 -6.54 -3.82
N ARG A 84 -16.09 -7.26 -3.74
CA ARG A 84 -15.32 -7.74 -4.90
C ARG A 84 -15.31 -9.26 -4.93
N LYS A 85 -15.40 -9.85 -6.13
CA LYS A 85 -15.16 -11.27 -6.36
C LYS A 85 -13.67 -11.48 -6.63
N TYR A 86 -13.10 -12.53 -6.04
CA TYR A 86 -11.69 -12.88 -6.18
C TYR A 86 -11.55 -14.28 -6.81
N ASN A 87 -10.52 -14.45 -7.64
CA ASN A 87 -10.23 -15.70 -8.30
C ASN A 87 -9.55 -16.69 -7.35
N ILE A 88 -9.54 -17.97 -7.73
CA ILE A 88 -8.73 -19.00 -7.09
C ILE A 88 -7.53 -19.26 -7.99
N GLN A 89 -6.32 -19.17 -7.43
CA GLN A 89 -5.05 -19.44 -8.12
C GLN A 89 -4.42 -20.70 -7.53
N LYS A 90 -4.29 -21.74 -8.35
CA LYS A 90 -3.57 -22.97 -7.99
C LYS A 90 -2.14 -22.87 -8.49
N ILE A 91 -1.16 -23.09 -7.61
CA ILE A 91 0.27 -23.03 -7.90
C ILE A 91 0.89 -24.35 -7.45
N GLU A 92 1.52 -25.04 -8.38
CA GLU A 92 2.21 -26.31 -8.15
C GLU A 92 3.74 -26.14 -8.32
N GLY A 93 4.51 -27.16 -7.92
CA GLY A 93 5.98 -27.15 -8.09
C GLY A 93 6.76 -26.31 -7.07
N LEU A 94 6.12 -25.80 -6.03
CA LEU A 94 6.83 -25.11 -4.94
C LEU A 94 7.58 -26.11 -4.06
N PRO A 95 8.80 -25.78 -3.58
CA PRO A 95 9.51 -26.61 -2.60
C PRO A 95 8.64 -26.84 -1.36
N LYS A 96 8.50 -28.10 -0.92
CA LYS A 96 7.64 -28.50 0.21
C LYS A 96 7.89 -27.66 1.46
N LYS A 97 9.15 -27.39 1.80
CA LYS A 97 9.57 -26.54 2.93
C LYS A 97 9.07 -25.08 2.85
N LYS A 98 8.76 -24.58 1.65
CA LYS A 98 8.24 -23.23 1.46
C LYS A 98 6.70 -23.18 1.53
N VAL A 99 6.02 -24.33 1.36
CA VAL A 99 4.56 -24.45 1.51
C VAL A 99 4.20 -24.80 2.95
N THR A 100 4.91 -25.77 3.54
CA THR A 100 4.77 -26.21 4.94
C THR A 100 6.18 -26.27 5.54
N PRO A 101 6.64 -25.16 6.16
CA PRO A 101 7.97 -25.09 6.73
C PRO A 101 8.16 -26.10 7.86
N PRO A 102 9.33 -26.75 7.98
CA PRO A 102 9.74 -27.43 9.20
C PRO A 102 9.79 -26.46 10.40
N GLU A 103 9.62 -27.01 11.60
CA GLU A 103 9.56 -26.22 12.84
C GLU A 103 10.81 -25.37 13.10
N GLU A 104 11.96 -25.87 12.68
CA GLU A 104 13.27 -25.16 12.78
C GLU A 104 13.25 -23.76 12.15
N PHE A 105 12.38 -23.52 11.14
CA PHE A 105 12.26 -22.20 10.49
C PHE A 105 11.27 -21.26 11.17
N TYR A 106 10.44 -21.70 12.12
CA TYR A 106 9.39 -20.86 12.69
C TYR A 106 9.92 -19.62 13.41
N THR A 107 11.01 -19.75 14.15
CA THR A 107 11.64 -18.60 14.83
C THR A 107 12.16 -17.58 13.84
N ARG A 108 12.82 -18.01 12.76
CA ARG A 108 13.26 -17.16 11.64
C ARG A 108 12.07 -16.44 11.01
N ILE A 109 11.06 -17.20 10.61
CA ILE A 109 9.84 -16.67 9.96
C ILE A 109 9.15 -15.63 10.85
N LYS A 110 9.03 -15.90 12.16
CA LYS A 110 8.41 -14.98 13.12
C LYS A 110 9.20 -13.66 13.22
N LYS A 111 10.53 -13.73 13.29
CA LYS A 111 11.43 -12.56 13.31
C LYS A 111 11.27 -11.73 12.04
N GLU A 112 11.33 -12.37 10.88
CA GLU A 112 11.23 -11.72 9.58
C GLU A 112 9.86 -11.05 9.36
N ASN A 113 8.76 -11.73 9.74
CA ASN A 113 7.43 -11.15 9.69
C ASN A 113 7.31 -9.89 10.59
N LYS A 114 7.98 -9.88 11.75
CA LYS A 114 8.04 -8.70 12.63
C LYS A 114 8.83 -7.55 11.98
N LEU A 115 9.94 -7.82 11.31
CA LEU A 115 10.70 -6.80 10.56
C LEU A 115 9.83 -6.14 9.48
N ILE A 116 9.16 -6.95 8.67
CA ILE A 116 8.24 -6.47 7.63
C ILE A 116 7.08 -5.67 8.24
N ALA A 117 6.50 -6.13 9.36
CA ALA A 117 5.42 -5.44 10.03
C ALA A 117 5.89 -4.06 10.54
N ASN A 118 7.02 -4.01 11.24
CA ASN A 118 7.56 -2.76 11.77
C ASN A 118 7.85 -1.73 10.67
N ALA A 119 8.44 -2.18 9.55
CA ALA A 119 8.74 -1.28 8.42
C ALA A 119 7.47 -0.68 7.77
N ARG A 120 6.31 -1.35 7.88
CA ARG A 120 5.03 -0.85 7.37
C ARG A 120 4.25 0.02 8.35
N GLU A 121 4.56 -0.05 9.65
CA GLU A 121 3.87 0.75 10.69
C GLU A 121 4.42 2.18 10.80
N ILE A 122 5.38 2.56 9.97
CA ILE A 122 5.95 3.92 9.95
C ILE A 122 4.89 4.92 9.48
N GLU A 123 4.71 5.98 10.24
CA GLU A 123 3.81 7.09 9.94
C GLU A 123 4.62 8.39 9.83
N SER A 124 5.20 8.63 8.66
CA SER A 124 5.94 9.85 8.39
C SER A 124 5.04 11.01 7.94
N ASP A 125 5.63 12.22 7.86
CA ASP A 125 4.97 13.42 7.30
C ASP A 125 5.12 13.55 5.78
N LEU A 126 5.71 12.54 5.12
CA LEU A 126 5.82 12.50 3.67
C LEU A 126 4.43 12.50 3.03
N GLN A 127 4.35 13.03 1.82
CA GLN A 127 3.08 13.13 1.10
C GLN A 127 3.17 12.55 -0.32
N PHE A 128 4.12 11.65 -0.56
CA PHE A 128 4.31 11.02 -1.87
C PHE A 128 3.13 10.12 -2.26
N PHE A 129 2.34 9.66 -1.29
CA PHE A 129 1.14 8.86 -1.52
C PHE A 129 0.09 9.55 -2.43
N LYS A 130 0.10 10.88 -2.53
CA LYS A 130 -0.80 11.65 -3.39
C LYS A 130 -0.31 11.81 -4.82
N GLU A 131 0.93 11.45 -5.09
CA GLU A 131 1.54 11.52 -6.41
C GLU A 131 1.19 10.29 -7.26
N LYS A 132 1.36 10.42 -8.58
CA LYS A 132 1.11 9.32 -9.51
C LYS A 132 2.19 8.24 -9.37
N PHE A 133 1.77 7.02 -9.12
CA PHE A 133 2.64 5.84 -9.16
C PHE A 133 2.84 5.35 -10.60
N ILE A 134 3.99 4.73 -10.87
CA ILE A 134 4.33 4.13 -12.17
C ILE A 134 4.46 2.62 -12.08
N VAL A 135 4.32 1.94 -13.20
CA VAL A 135 4.59 0.50 -13.32
C VAL A 135 6.10 0.27 -13.08
N PRO A 136 6.47 -0.66 -12.18
CA PRO A 136 7.86 -0.82 -11.75
C PRO A 136 8.74 -1.58 -12.75
N VAL A 137 8.16 -2.32 -13.71
CA VAL A 137 8.88 -3.15 -14.68
C VAL A 137 8.29 -2.94 -16.06
N ASP A 138 9.13 -2.55 -17.02
CA ASP A 138 8.70 -2.37 -18.40
C ASP A 138 8.40 -3.73 -19.05
N ASP A 139 7.42 -3.75 -19.95
CA ASP A 139 7.03 -4.91 -20.76
C ASP A 139 6.78 -6.21 -19.99
N ALA A 140 6.45 -6.11 -18.70
CA ALA A 140 6.17 -7.26 -17.88
C ALA A 140 4.75 -7.83 -18.10
N ILE A 141 4.64 -9.14 -17.97
CA ILE A 141 3.34 -9.84 -18.01
C ILE A 141 2.80 -9.94 -16.57
N ILE A 142 1.55 -9.53 -16.36
CA ILE A 142 0.87 -9.70 -15.08
C ILE A 142 0.44 -11.17 -14.94
N THR A 143 1.01 -11.87 -13.98
CA THR A 143 0.77 -13.32 -13.73
C THR A 143 0.03 -13.62 -12.44
N GLY A 144 -0.05 -12.67 -11.53
CA GLY A 144 -0.80 -12.78 -10.27
C GLY A 144 -1.46 -11.48 -9.90
N VAL A 145 -2.73 -11.55 -9.49
CA VAL A 145 -3.53 -10.36 -9.12
C VAL A 145 -3.96 -10.40 -7.66
N TYR A 146 -4.12 -9.23 -7.07
CA TYR A 146 -4.54 -9.05 -5.69
C TYR A 146 -5.86 -9.76 -5.37
N GLY A 147 -5.90 -10.37 -4.20
CA GLY A 147 -7.09 -11.02 -3.64
C GLY A 147 -7.30 -12.46 -4.07
N SER A 148 -6.56 -12.96 -5.08
CA SER A 148 -6.67 -14.34 -5.53
C SER A 148 -6.40 -15.31 -4.39
N GLN A 149 -7.35 -16.21 -4.10
CA GLN A 149 -7.16 -17.26 -3.10
C GLN A 149 -6.12 -18.26 -3.61
N ARG A 150 -5.01 -18.39 -2.88
CA ARG A 150 -3.92 -19.29 -3.28
C ARG A 150 -4.11 -20.70 -2.73
N ILE A 151 -3.95 -21.69 -3.61
CA ILE A 151 -3.80 -23.13 -3.27
C ILE A 151 -2.41 -23.50 -3.73
N LEU A 152 -1.51 -23.78 -2.77
CA LEU A 152 -0.09 -24.06 -3.03
C LEU A 152 0.17 -25.57 -2.85
N ASN A 153 0.55 -26.27 -3.91
CA ASN A 153 0.72 -27.74 -3.92
C ASN A 153 -0.48 -28.44 -3.28
N GLY A 154 -1.71 -28.06 -3.68
CA GLY A 154 -2.96 -28.61 -3.14
C GLY A 154 -3.39 -28.06 -1.76
N ILE A 155 -2.56 -27.27 -1.08
CA ILE A 155 -2.85 -26.76 0.28
C ILE A 155 -3.37 -25.31 0.23
N PRO A 156 -4.59 -25.00 0.74
CA PRO A 156 -5.09 -23.64 0.85
C PRO A 156 -4.18 -22.78 1.73
N LYS A 157 -3.83 -21.59 1.26
CA LYS A 157 -2.98 -20.61 1.92
C LYS A 157 -3.65 -19.23 1.92
N TRP A 158 -3.00 -18.24 2.52
CA TRP A 158 -3.46 -16.85 2.48
C TRP A 158 -3.62 -16.38 1.03
N PRO A 159 -4.60 -15.49 0.77
CA PRO A 159 -4.76 -14.87 -0.54
C PRO A 159 -3.47 -14.17 -1.00
N HIS A 160 -3.35 -13.99 -2.30
CA HIS A 160 -2.33 -13.12 -2.86
C HIS A 160 -2.66 -11.66 -2.54
N TYR A 161 -1.74 -10.97 -1.89
CA TYR A 161 -1.93 -9.56 -1.49
C TYR A 161 -1.09 -8.59 -2.33
N GLY A 162 -0.70 -8.99 -3.54
CA GLY A 162 0.15 -8.22 -4.44
C GLY A 162 -0.28 -8.30 -5.89
N LEU A 163 0.58 -7.77 -6.74
CA LEU A 163 0.51 -7.82 -8.18
C LEU A 163 1.85 -8.38 -8.69
N ASP A 164 1.80 -9.51 -9.41
CA ASP A 164 3.00 -10.19 -9.89
C ASP A 164 3.33 -9.74 -11.33
N PHE A 165 4.54 -9.22 -11.52
CA PHE A 165 5.10 -8.79 -12.80
C PHE A 165 6.17 -9.78 -13.24
N ALA A 166 5.85 -10.70 -14.17
CA ALA A 166 6.79 -11.67 -14.72
C ALA A 166 7.65 -11.03 -15.83
N GLN A 167 8.96 -11.17 -15.70
CA GLN A 167 9.95 -10.76 -16.67
C GLN A 167 11.24 -11.56 -16.43
N LYS A 168 12.21 -11.50 -17.37
CA LYS A 168 13.49 -12.20 -17.27
C LYS A 168 14.26 -11.81 -16.01
N LYS A 169 14.95 -12.78 -15.41
CA LYS A 169 15.90 -12.55 -14.31
C LYS A 169 16.93 -11.47 -14.73
N GLY A 170 17.23 -10.53 -13.83
CA GLY A 170 18.13 -9.42 -14.08
C GLY A 170 17.49 -8.18 -14.71
N THR A 171 16.21 -8.25 -15.13
CA THR A 171 15.49 -7.04 -15.60
C THR A 171 15.40 -6.00 -14.50
N SER A 172 15.64 -4.74 -14.85
CA SER A 172 15.61 -3.62 -13.90
C SER A 172 14.24 -3.39 -13.30
N ILE A 173 14.21 -3.10 -12.01
CA ILE A 173 13.03 -2.73 -11.23
C ILE A 173 13.14 -1.24 -10.87
N LYS A 174 12.10 -0.47 -11.17
CA LYS A 174 11.99 0.95 -10.88
C LYS A 174 11.22 1.21 -9.58
N ALA A 175 11.61 2.24 -8.84
CA ALA A 175 10.79 2.77 -7.75
C ALA A 175 9.46 3.27 -8.30
N MET A 176 8.34 2.76 -7.77
CA MET A 176 7.00 3.15 -8.25
C MET A 176 6.66 4.60 -7.95
N ASN A 177 7.25 5.17 -6.92
CA ASN A 177 7.06 6.57 -6.50
C ASN A 177 8.27 7.05 -5.70
N ASN A 178 8.31 8.35 -5.39
CA ASN A 178 9.22 8.91 -4.40
C ASN A 178 8.98 8.22 -3.04
N GLY A 179 10.04 8.00 -2.27
CA GLY A 179 9.93 7.34 -0.97
C GLY A 179 11.23 7.27 -0.20
N ILE A 180 11.13 6.79 1.03
CA ILE A 180 12.28 6.45 1.87
C ILE A 180 12.31 4.94 2.07
N VAL A 181 13.46 4.31 1.89
CA VAL A 181 13.65 2.88 2.13
C VAL A 181 13.53 2.59 3.63
N THR A 182 12.57 1.77 4.02
CA THR A 182 12.35 1.36 5.43
C THR A 182 12.75 -0.07 5.71
N LEU A 183 12.94 -0.88 4.67
CA LEU A 183 13.49 -2.23 4.75
C LEU A 183 14.27 -2.54 3.47
N ALA A 184 15.48 -3.15 3.62
CA ALA A 184 16.29 -3.67 2.53
C ALA A 184 16.97 -4.97 3.02
N GLU A 185 16.34 -6.12 2.72
CA GLU A 185 16.78 -7.44 3.15
C GLU A 185 17.05 -8.34 1.95
N LYS A 186 18.16 -9.07 1.95
CA LYS A 186 18.60 -9.88 0.80
C LYS A 186 18.01 -11.30 0.78
N ASP A 187 17.69 -11.87 1.94
CA ASP A 187 17.26 -13.28 2.03
C ASP A 187 16.25 -13.51 3.16
N LEU A 188 15.00 -13.07 2.95
CA LEU A 188 13.89 -13.45 3.82
C LEU A 188 13.29 -14.78 3.36
N PHE A 189 12.88 -15.62 4.31
CA PHE A 189 12.44 -16.99 4.06
C PHE A 189 11.35 -17.12 2.99
N TYR A 190 10.31 -16.27 3.07
CA TYR A 190 9.21 -16.28 2.11
C TYR A 190 9.36 -15.27 0.99
N THR A 191 9.82 -14.08 1.30
CA THR A 191 9.80 -12.96 0.36
C THR A 191 11.11 -12.81 -0.40
N GLY A 192 12.16 -13.53 0.03
CA GLY A 192 13.50 -13.46 -0.57
C GLY A 192 14.10 -12.06 -0.42
N ALA A 193 14.78 -11.58 -1.43
CA ALA A 193 15.26 -10.21 -1.48
C ALA A 193 14.07 -9.26 -1.50
N THR A 194 14.02 -8.34 -0.51
CA THR A 194 12.83 -7.58 -0.16
C THR A 194 13.16 -6.12 0.13
N LEU A 195 12.41 -5.20 -0.48
CA LEU A 195 12.43 -3.77 -0.20
C LEU A 195 11.06 -3.30 0.30
N ILE A 196 11.06 -2.32 1.22
CA ILE A 196 9.86 -1.57 1.60
C ILE A 196 10.20 -0.09 1.53
N PHE A 197 9.26 0.69 0.96
CA PHE A 197 9.34 2.14 0.89
C PHE A 197 8.18 2.77 1.64
N ASP A 198 8.46 3.81 2.42
CA ASP A 198 7.47 4.69 3.02
C ASP A 198 7.16 5.84 2.07
N HIS A 199 5.86 6.07 1.83
CA HIS A 199 5.34 7.16 1.00
C HIS A 199 4.58 8.21 1.82
N GLY A 200 4.57 8.06 3.14
CA GLY A 200 3.90 8.93 4.09
C GLY A 200 2.50 8.46 4.50
N HIS A 201 2.05 8.94 5.65
CA HIS A 201 0.73 8.67 6.23
C HIS A 201 0.39 7.18 6.37
N GLY A 202 1.43 6.34 6.62
CA GLY A 202 1.29 4.88 6.74
C GLY A 202 1.13 4.14 5.41
N ILE A 203 1.32 4.82 4.27
CA ILE A 203 1.31 4.20 2.94
C ILE A 203 2.69 3.67 2.62
N SER A 204 2.78 2.38 2.30
CA SER A 204 4.03 1.73 1.91
C SER A 204 3.86 0.83 0.70
N THR A 205 4.92 0.72 -0.11
CA THR A 205 5.06 -0.31 -1.14
C THR A 205 6.12 -1.31 -0.73
N LEU A 206 5.88 -2.58 -1.05
CA LEU A 206 6.79 -3.69 -0.77
C LEU A 206 7.08 -4.43 -2.06
N TYR A 207 8.36 -4.75 -2.31
CA TYR A 207 8.87 -5.43 -3.48
C TYR A 207 9.56 -6.73 -3.03
N MET A 208 9.29 -7.85 -3.70
CA MET A 208 9.76 -9.17 -3.30
C MET A 208 10.31 -9.98 -4.46
N HIS A 209 11.01 -11.07 -4.09
CA HIS A 209 11.58 -12.07 -5.01
C HIS A 209 12.69 -11.53 -5.91
N MET A 210 13.29 -10.38 -5.54
CA MET A 210 14.36 -9.74 -6.29
C MET A 210 15.64 -10.57 -6.32
N ASP A 211 16.55 -10.27 -7.24
CA ASP A 211 17.91 -10.83 -7.32
C ASP A 211 18.90 -9.93 -6.61
N GLU A 212 19.07 -8.71 -7.09
CA GLU A 212 19.97 -7.70 -6.52
C GLU A 212 19.20 -6.50 -6.02
N ILE A 213 19.70 -5.87 -4.95
CA ILE A 213 19.16 -4.63 -4.34
C ILE A 213 20.26 -3.58 -4.40
N PHE A 214 19.94 -2.38 -4.90
CA PHE A 214 20.89 -1.27 -5.12
C PHE A 214 20.75 -0.12 -4.13
N VAL A 215 19.81 -0.20 -3.20
CA VAL A 215 19.52 0.84 -2.20
C VAL A 215 19.58 0.28 -0.79
N ASN A 216 19.78 1.15 0.19
CA ASN A 216 19.91 0.81 1.61
C ASN A 216 18.78 1.46 2.42
N VAL A 217 18.53 0.96 3.64
CA VAL A 217 17.61 1.57 4.58
C VAL A 217 18.02 3.01 4.86
N GLY A 218 17.07 3.94 4.77
CA GLY A 218 17.26 5.37 4.93
C GLY A 218 17.47 6.14 3.61
N ASP A 219 17.73 5.45 2.50
CA ASP A 219 17.90 6.12 1.21
C ASP A 219 16.59 6.77 0.76
N HIS A 220 16.71 7.98 0.24
CA HIS A 220 15.64 8.68 -0.47
C HIS A 220 15.71 8.32 -1.95
N VAL A 221 14.65 7.71 -2.48
CA VAL A 221 14.56 7.36 -3.90
C VAL A 221 13.53 8.23 -4.59
N LYS A 222 13.78 8.49 -5.87
CA LYS A 222 12.84 9.18 -6.76
C LYS A 222 12.06 8.17 -7.59
N ARG A 223 10.84 8.52 -7.94
CA ARG A 223 10.03 7.74 -8.88
C ARG A 223 10.80 7.50 -10.18
N GLY A 224 10.96 6.23 -10.55
CA GLY A 224 11.68 5.81 -11.75
C GLY A 224 13.14 5.44 -11.54
N ASP A 225 13.72 5.71 -10.36
CA ASP A 225 15.08 5.25 -10.05
C ASP A 225 15.15 3.72 -10.09
N ILE A 226 16.25 3.18 -10.63
CA ILE A 226 16.50 1.74 -10.63
C ILE A 226 16.94 1.34 -9.22
N ILE A 227 16.15 0.48 -8.57
CA ILE A 227 16.33 0.10 -7.16
C ILE A 227 16.77 -1.36 -6.96
N ALA A 228 16.53 -2.21 -7.96
CA ALA A 228 16.79 -3.65 -7.87
C ALA A 228 16.72 -4.30 -9.24
N THR A 229 16.90 -5.64 -9.27
CA THR A 229 16.64 -6.47 -10.45
C THR A 229 15.68 -7.62 -10.12
N ILE A 230 14.94 -8.08 -11.14
CA ILE A 230 14.04 -9.24 -11.04
C ILE A 230 14.84 -10.49 -10.74
N GLY A 231 14.37 -11.24 -9.74
CA GLY A 231 14.88 -12.55 -9.34
C GLY A 231 13.80 -13.61 -9.20
N SER A 232 14.13 -14.64 -8.44
CA SER A 232 13.22 -15.73 -8.05
C SER A 232 13.55 -16.20 -6.64
N SER A 233 13.95 -15.27 -5.76
CA SER A 233 14.34 -15.60 -4.38
C SER A 233 13.11 -15.86 -3.49
N GLY A 234 13.33 -16.49 -2.33
CA GLY A 234 12.25 -16.79 -1.39
C GLY A 234 11.31 -17.92 -1.85
N ARG A 235 10.00 -17.68 -1.78
CA ARG A 235 8.95 -18.62 -2.21
C ARG A 235 8.42 -18.20 -3.59
N SER A 236 9.15 -18.53 -4.62
CA SER A 236 8.83 -18.25 -6.02
C SER A 236 8.94 -19.51 -6.87
N THR A 237 8.18 -19.59 -7.95
CA THR A 237 8.24 -20.68 -8.96
C THR A 237 9.03 -20.27 -10.21
N GLY A 238 9.34 -19.00 -10.37
CA GLY A 238 10.06 -18.46 -11.54
C GLY A 238 10.32 -16.97 -11.41
N PRO A 239 11.09 -16.38 -12.33
CA PRO A 239 11.46 -14.97 -12.24
C PRO A 239 10.25 -14.05 -12.35
N HIS A 240 10.00 -13.25 -11.31
CA HIS A 240 8.96 -12.22 -11.25
C HIS A 240 9.21 -11.26 -10.07
N LEU A 241 8.57 -10.12 -10.11
CA LEU A 241 8.44 -9.17 -9.02
C LEU A 241 7.02 -9.27 -8.44
N ASP A 242 6.86 -9.55 -7.14
CA ASP A 242 5.59 -9.34 -6.41
C ASP A 242 5.64 -7.95 -5.75
N VAL A 243 4.73 -7.07 -6.15
CA VAL A 243 4.58 -5.74 -5.54
C VAL A 243 3.34 -5.70 -4.66
N ARG A 244 3.46 -5.06 -3.50
CA ARG A 244 2.33 -4.85 -2.59
C ARG A 244 2.18 -3.40 -2.21
N LEU A 245 0.93 -2.99 -1.99
CA LEU A 245 0.54 -1.70 -1.43
C LEU A 245 -0.05 -1.95 -0.05
N ASN A 246 0.32 -1.12 0.92
CA ASN A 246 -0.23 -1.23 2.27
C ASN A 246 -0.61 0.16 2.81
N TRP A 247 -1.60 0.17 3.68
CA TRP A 247 -1.87 1.24 4.63
C TRP A 247 -1.69 0.65 6.02
N PHE A 248 -0.54 0.92 6.65
CA PHE A 248 -0.08 0.20 7.84
C PHE A 248 -0.19 -1.33 7.63
N GLY A 249 -0.82 -2.05 8.57
CA GLY A 249 -1.10 -3.49 8.45
C GLY A 249 -2.11 -3.89 7.39
N THR A 250 -2.95 -2.96 6.88
CA THR A 250 -3.98 -3.23 5.87
C THR A 250 -3.36 -3.38 4.48
N ARG A 251 -3.62 -4.52 3.85
CA ARG A 251 -3.11 -4.84 2.51
C ARG A 251 -4.09 -4.38 1.45
N LEU A 252 -3.59 -3.67 0.44
CA LEU A 252 -4.36 -3.02 -0.61
C LEU A 252 -3.95 -3.53 -1.98
N ASP A 253 -4.82 -3.35 -2.97
CA ASP A 253 -4.55 -3.74 -4.35
C ASP A 253 -3.63 -2.71 -5.05
N PRO A 254 -2.39 -3.09 -5.44
CA PRO A 254 -1.48 -2.19 -6.14
C PRO A 254 -2.03 -1.69 -7.48
N ALA A 255 -2.91 -2.45 -8.14
CA ALA A 255 -3.52 -2.04 -9.40
C ALA A 255 -4.32 -0.72 -9.26
N THR A 256 -4.80 -0.41 -8.03
CA THR A 256 -5.59 0.81 -7.76
C THR A 256 -4.79 2.10 -7.89
N ILE A 257 -3.47 2.04 -7.69
CA ILE A 257 -2.56 3.20 -7.81
C ILE A 257 -1.84 3.25 -9.16
N LEU A 258 -1.80 2.13 -9.90
CA LEU A 258 -1.13 2.01 -11.20
C LEU A 258 -2.06 2.28 -12.39
N ASN A 259 -3.36 2.47 -12.14
CA ASN A 259 -4.40 2.55 -13.18
C ASN A 259 -4.40 1.35 -14.15
N ILE A 260 -4.01 0.18 -13.66
CA ILE A 260 -4.08 -1.11 -14.36
C ILE A 260 -5.45 -1.71 -14.03
N GLN A 261 -6.29 -1.86 -15.04
CA GLN A 261 -7.62 -2.48 -14.91
C GLN A 261 -7.67 -3.80 -15.65
#